data_05c84403be58eb41070a8c5d1dec1476
#
_entry.id   05c84403be58eb41070a8c5d1dec1476
#
_cell.length_a   1.000
_cell.length_b   1.000
_cell.length_c   1.000
_cell.angle_alpha   90.00
_cell.angle_beta   90.00
_cell.angle_gamma   90.00
#
_symmetry.space_group_name_H-M   'P 1'
#
loop_
_entity.id
_entity.type
_entity.pdbx_description
1 polymer ?
#
loop_
_entity_poly.entity_id
_entity_poly.type
_entity_poly.pdbx_seq_one_letter_code
_entity_poly.pdbx_strand_id
1 'polypeptide(L)'
;RSTLSSSSAASDVYKRQTVSSDFGAFKFDNSLYLTSGRKQKGSQNKKYNNYTSDEEYVLDVFKYDVINDVYLNETPLEAINTKYHEGVIAFSPSGDTMYFARETYYSKSYYKDSIIKNGSTREQVSVINLYRATKCTKKEITWKNNGNCNFNKGWNVEELEFNSAFFSIKNPAISCDGKTLYLSSDMPGGFGNYDIYKSEIKEDGSLGDPVNLGQKINTEEQEVFPHMCCDDTLYFSSNGHLGLGGLDVFYSKNVDDKWSNVRNVGIPVNSNSDDFAFKMGEDCTNGFVSSNRSGGVGSDDVYAVKKIKPLCDILLESIIVDSK
;
A
#
# COMPACT_ATOMS: atom_id res chain seq x y z
N ARG A 1 -15.47 -16.67 13.47
CA ARG A 1 -15.57 -15.43 12.68
C ARG A 1 -15.28 -14.26 13.62
N SER A 2 -14.15 -13.55 13.43
CA SER A 2 -13.93 -12.27 14.10
C SER A 2 -14.82 -11.24 13.43
N THR A 3 -15.72 -10.61 14.15
CA THR A 3 -16.48 -9.47 13.66
C THR A 3 -15.63 -8.22 13.83
N LEU A 4 -15.49 -7.43 12.77
CA LEU A 4 -14.88 -6.12 12.80
C LEU A 4 -16.00 -5.08 13.02
N SER A 5 -15.81 -4.14 13.93
CA SER A 5 -16.75 -3.04 14.15
C SER A 5 -16.06 -1.70 13.93
N SER A 6 -16.77 -0.71 13.40
CA SER A 6 -16.30 0.67 13.37
C SER A 6 -16.21 1.23 14.80
N SER A 7 -15.07 1.83 15.17
CA SER A 7 -14.87 2.44 16.48
C SER A 7 -15.06 3.96 16.41
N SER A 8 -15.13 4.64 17.58
CA SER A 8 -15.18 6.10 17.66
C SER A 8 -13.97 6.81 17.00
N ALA A 9 -12.83 6.14 16.89
CA ALA A 9 -11.68 6.62 16.12
C ALA A 9 -11.99 6.74 14.60
N ALA A 10 -12.93 5.94 14.08
CA ALA A 10 -13.41 6.07 12.71
C ALA A 10 -13.96 7.47 12.41
N SER A 11 -14.64 8.10 13.39
CA SER A 11 -15.24 9.43 13.19
C SER A 11 -14.21 10.55 12.96
N ASP A 12 -12.99 10.43 13.48
CA ASP A 12 -11.95 11.46 13.32
C ASP A 12 -11.18 11.32 12.01
N VAL A 13 -10.94 10.09 11.55
CA VAL A 13 -10.40 9.85 10.19
C VAL A 13 -11.40 10.34 9.14
N TYR A 14 -12.69 9.99 9.29
CA TYR A 14 -13.75 10.44 8.40
C TYR A 14 -13.84 11.97 8.26
N LYS A 15 -13.63 12.72 9.34
CA LYS A 15 -13.63 14.19 9.32
C LYS A 15 -12.45 14.81 8.56
N ARG A 16 -11.42 14.05 8.22
CA ARG A 16 -10.20 14.50 7.55
C ARG A 16 -10.13 14.11 6.07
N GLN A 17 -11.10 13.34 5.62
CA GLN A 17 -11.21 12.95 4.21
C GLN A 17 -11.57 14.15 3.34
N THR A 18 -11.21 14.07 2.07
CA THR A 18 -11.46 15.12 1.09
C THR A 18 -12.35 14.60 -0.04
N VAL A 19 -12.74 15.48 -0.96
CA VAL A 19 -13.46 15.08 -2.19
C VAL A 19 -12.57 14.30 -3.17
N SER A 20 -11.26 14.28 -2.96
CA SER A 20 -10.29 13.50 -3.73
C SER A 20 -10.17 12.09 -3.20
N SER A 21 -9.46 11.21 -3.92
CA SER A 21 -9.09 9.89 -3.43
C SER A 21 -8.19 9.99 -2.19
N ASP A 22 -8.61 9.37 -1.10
CA ASP A 22 -7.88 9.23 0.17
C ASP A 22 -7.73 7.74 0.50
N PHE A 23 -6.51 7.18 0.50
CA PHE A 23 -6.31 5.74 0.71
C PHE A 23 -4.98 5.38 1.37
N GLY A 24 -4.84 4.11 1.74
CA GLY A 24 -3.60 3.54 2.25
C GLY A 24 -3.17 4.07 3.60
N ALA A 25 -4.14 4.47 4.45
CA ALA A 25 -3.85 4.99 5.78
C ALA A 25 -3.26 3.93 6.70
N PHE A 26 -2.27 4.32 7.49
CA PHE A 26 -1.75 3.49 8.57
C PHE A 26 -1.05 4.34 9.65
N LYS A 27 -1.03 3.81 10.87
CA LYS A 27 -0.29 4.40 11.99
C LYS A 27 1.11 3.81 12.05
N PHE A 28 2.09 4.68 12.20
CA PHE A 28 3.45 4.29 12.52
C PHE A 28 4.02 5.29 13.52
N ASP A 29 4.57 4.80 14.61
CA ASP A 29 4.96 5.61 15.74
C ASP A 29 3.77 6.51 16.21
N ASN A 30 3.97 7.75 16.51
CA ASN A 30 2.91 8.71 16.87
C ASN A 30 2.34 9.48 15.68
N SER A 31 2.28 8.84 14.50
CA SER A 31 1.83 9.50 13.29
C SER A 31 0.88 8.61 12.48
N LEU A 32 -0.07 9.25 11.80
CA LEU A 32 -0.86 8.65 10.75
C LEU A 32 -0.31 9.10 9.39
N TYR A 33 -0.15 8.17 8.49
CA TYR A 33 0.23 8.43 7.09
C TYR A 33 -0.94 8.09 6.18
N LEU A 34 -1.14 8.89 5.14
CA LEU A 34 -2.25 8.78 4.20
C LEU A 34 -1.79 9.21 2.81
N THR A 35 -2.15 8.45 1.78
CA THR A 35 -2.02 8.86 0.38
C THR A 35 -3.28 9.61 -0.05
N SER A 36 -3.12 10.76 -0.70
CA SER A 36 -4.26 11.60 -1.08
C SER A 36 -4.00 12.41 -2.34
N GLY A 37 -5.04 12.55 -3.17
CA GLY A 37 -5.09 13.46 -4.32
C GLY A 37 -5.50 14.89 -3.97
N ARG A 38 -5.43 15.30 -2.69
CA ARG A 38 -5.81 16.65 -2.23
C ARG A 38 -4.84 17.73 -2.66
N LYS A 39 -5.35 18.94 -2.83
CA LYS A 39 -4.49 20.09 -3.09
C LYS A 39 -3.66 20.48 -1.88
N GLN A 40 -2.33 20.52 -2.03
CA GLN A 40 -1.45 21.08 -1.01
C GLN A 40 -1.61 22.60 -0.90
N LYS A 41 -1.71 23.12 0.32
CA LYS A 41 -1.68 24.57 0.58
C LYS A 41 -0.28 25.13 0.28
N GLY A 42 -0.20 26.07 -0.67
CA GLY A 42 1.07 26.74 -1.01
C GLY A 42 1.97 25.99 -2.00
N SER A 43 1.60 24.80 -2.43
CA SER A 43 2.32 24.06 -3.45
C SER A 43 1.98 24.55 -4.86
N GLN A 44 2.99 24.54 -5.75
CA GLN A 44 2.80 24.68 -7.21
C GLN A 44 2.33 23.36 -7.83
N ASN A 45 1.59 22.54 -7.11
CA ASN A 45 1.11 21.26 -7.62
C ASN A 45 0.38 21.50 -8.94
N LYS A 46 0.98 21.00 -10.01
CA LYS A 46 0.33 21.01 -11.32
C LYS A 46 -0.85 20.07 -11.23
N LYS A 47 -2.04 20.57 -11.62
CA LYS A 47 -3.18 19.71 -11.93
C LYS A 47 -2.69 18.60 -12.86
N TYR A 48 -3.06 17.38 -12.57
CA TYR A 48 -2.86 16.28 -13.51
C TYR A 48 -3.73 16.57 -14.74
N ASN A 49 -3.13 17.05 -15.80
CA ASN A 49 -3.81 17.39 -17.04
C ASN A 49 -4.05 16.12 -17.85
N ASN A 50 -4.95 15.25 -17.43
CA ASN A 50 -5.40 14.15 -18.28
C ASN A 50 -6.86 13.76 -18.04
N TYR A 51 -7.67 14.06 -19.04
CA TYR A 51 -8.86 13.34 -19.55
C TYR A 51 -10.05 13.03 -18.61
N THR A 52 -10.04 13.40 -17.35
CA THR A 52 -11.22 13.34 -16.49
C THR A 52 -11.72 14.74 -16.17
N SER A 53 -13.03 14.90 -16.13
CA SER A 53 -13.72 16.17 -15.84
C SER A 53 -13.54 16.65 -14.40
N ASP A 54 -12.93 15.84 -13.55
CA ASP A 54 -12.71 16.09 -12.13
C ASP A 54 -11.30 16.64 -11.88
N GLU A 55 -11.22 17.66 -11.04
CA GLU A 55 -9.97 18.35 -10.70
C GLU A 55 -9.10 17.48 -9.76
N GLU A 56 -8.62 16.34 -10.23
CA GLU A 56 -7.70 15.53 -9.45
C GLU A 56 -6.28 16.11 -9.47
N TYR A 57 -5.67 16.17 -8.31
CA TYR A 57 -4.27 16.52 -8.13
C TYR A 57 -3.41 15.26 -8.09
N VAL A 58 -2.12 15.46 -8.23
CA VAL A 58 -1.14 14.38 -8.08
C VAL A 58 -1.29 13.77 -6.69
N LEU A 59 -1.24 12.44 -6.62
CA LEU A 59 -1.25 11.72 -5.35
C LEU A 59 0.03 12.04 -4.57
N ASP A 60 -0.14 12.50 -3.34
CA ASP A 60 0.91 12.82 -2.40
C ASP A 60 0.71 12.06 -1.09
N VAL A 61 1.78 11.83 -0.36
CA VAL A 61 1.71 11.27 0.98
C VAL A 61 1.66 12.39 2.02
N PHE A 62 0.69 12.30 2.92
CA PHE A 62 0.50 13.23 4.05
C PHE A 62 0.75 12.53 5.37
N LYS A 63 1.27 13.28 6.31
CA LYS A 63 1.52 12.88 7.69
C LYS A 63 0.64 13.70 8.62
N TYR A 64 0.07 13.06 9.63
CA TYR A 64 -0.64 13.67 10.76
C TYR A 64 0.02 13.27 12.07
N ASP A 65 0.14 14.19 13.00
CA ASP A 65 0.50 13.84 14.38
C ASP A 65 -0.70 13.20 15.08
N VAL A 66 -0.44 12.13 15.83
CA VAL A 66 -1.48 11.42 16.60
C VAL A 66 -1.30 11.73 18.09
N ILE A 67 -2.25 12.47 18.67
CA ILE A 67 -2.27 12.82 20.09
C ILE A 67 -3.63 12.41 20.66
N ASN A 68 -3.65 11.47 21.60
CA ASN A 68 -4.88 10.94 22.21
C ASN A 68 -5.93 10.50 21.15
N ASP A 69 -5.48 9.77 20.13
CA ASP A 69 -6.28 9.32 18.98
C ASP A 69 -6.90 10.47 18.14
N VAL A 70 -6.46 11.71 18.33
CA VAL A 70 -6.82 12.84 17.49
C VAL A 70 -5.70 13.09 16.49
N TYR A 71 -6.08 13.25 15.21
CA TYR A 71 -5.15 13.50 14.10
C TYR A 71 -5.01 15.01 13.90
N LEU A 72 -3.81 15.54 14.09
CA LEU A 72 -3.50 16.98 14.08
C LEU A 72 -2.36 17.27 13.08
N ASN A 73 -2.14 18.56 12.81
CA ASN A 73 -0.94 19.04 12.10
C ASN A 73 -0.67 18.30 10.77
N GLU A 74 -1.65 18.34 9.86
CA GLU A 74 -1.46 17.81 8.50
C GLU A 74 -0.24 18.44 7.84
N THR A 75 0.70 17.60 7.41
CA THR A 75 1.90 18.02 6.70
C THR A 75 2.16 17.10 5.52
N PRO A 76 2.50 17.62 4.32
CA PRO A 76 2.95 16.80 3.22
C PRO A 76 4.30 16.13 3.57
N LEU A 77 4.49 14.89 3.15
CA LEU A 77 5.76 14.20 3.35
C LEU A 77 6.79 14.64 2.29
N GLU A 78 7.32 15.86 2.47
CA GLU A 78 8.21 16.50 1.50
C GLU A 78 9.47 15.69 1.16
N ALA A 79 9.83 14.72 1.99
CA ALA A 79 10.96 13.84 1.76
C ALA A 79 10.80 13.02 0.47
N ILE A 80 9.56 12.65 0.13
CA ILE A 80 9.27 11.77 -1.00
C ILE A 80 8.34 12.42 -2.04
N ASN A 81 7.45 13.33 -1.63
CA ASN A 81 6.50 13.96 -2.56
C ASN A 81 7.22 14.78 -3.63
N THR A 82 6.83 14.60 -4.90
CA THR A 82 7.40 15.28 -6.06
C THR A 82 6.30 15.86 -6.97
N LYS A 83 6.58 16.03 -8.24
CA LYS A 83 5.59 16.41 -9.25
C LYS A 83 4.84 15.22 -9.86
N TYR A 84 5.15 14.00 -9.45
CA TYR A 84 4.56 12.75 -9.89
C TYR A 84 3.67 12.18 -8.80
N HIS A 85 2.93 11.11 -9.12
CA HIS A 85 2.17 10.39 -8.11
C HIS A 85 3.10 9.60 -7.19
N GLU A 86 2.97 9.84 -5.91
CA GLU A 86 3.53 9.00 -4.86
C GLU A 86 2.40 8.37 -4.06
N GLY A 87 2.59 7.13 -3.67
CA GLY A 87 1.54 6.46 -2.89
C GLY A 87 2.05 5.28 -2.11
N VAL A 88 1.23 4.80 -1.26
CA VAL A 88 1.40 3.74 -0.27
C VAL A 88 2.85 3.55 0.17
N ILE A 89 3.10 3.86 1.42
CA ILE A 89 4.42 3.73 2.02
C ILE A 89 4.44 2.59 3.03
N ALA A 90 5.63 2.05 3.30
CA ALA A 90 5.89 1.09 4.37
C ALA A 90 7.20 1.46 5.07
N PHE A 91 7.20 1.47 6.40
CA PHE A 91 8.40 1.70 7.21
C PHE A 91 9.02 0.40 7.67
N SER A 92 10.37 0.39 7.78
CA SER A 92 11.05 -0.62 8.59
C SER A 92 10.60 -0.52 10.06
N PRO A 93 10.68 -1.61 10.83
CA PRO A 93 10.32 -1.56 12.26
C PRO A 93 11.08 -0.50 13.06
N SER A 94 12.32 -0.21 12.68
CA SER A 94 13.15 0.87 13.27
C SER A 94 12.73 2.28 12.84
N GLY A 95 11.96 2.40 11.75
CA GLY A 95 11.52 3.67 11.18
C GLY A 95 12.64 4.50 10.54
N ASP A 96 13.80 3.93 10.29
CA ASP A 96 14.94 4.59 9.63
C ASP A 96 14.95 4.33 8.12
N THR A 97 14.17 3.38 7.64
CA THR A 97 14.00 3.06 6.22
C THR A 97 12.51 3.07 5.87
N MET A 98 12.19 3.60 4.72
CA MET A 98 10.84 3.67 4.17
C MET A 98 10.88 3.21 2.71
N TYR A 99 9.95 2.35 2.32
CA TYR A 99 9.69 2.00 0.92
C TYR A 99 8.40 2.66 0.47
N PHE A 100 8.37 3.15 -0.77
CA PHE A 100 7.19 3.82 -1.33
C PHE A 100 7.11 3.64 -2.85
N ALA A 101 5.90 3.71 -3.38
CA ALA A 101 5.65 3.68 -4.80
C ALA A 101 5.70 5.09 -5.39
N ARG A 102 6.24 5.24 -6.60
CA ARG A 102 6.24 6.49 -7.37
C ARG A 102 6.03 6.20 -8.84
N GLU A 103 5.22 7.03 -9.47
CA GLU A 103 5.11 7.04 -10.92
C GLU A 103 6.41 7.53 -11.56
N THR A 104 6.93 6.74 -12.49
CA THR A 104 8.22 7.00 -13.16
C THR A 104 8.03 7.05 -14.66
N TYR A 105 8.59 8.07 -15.30
CA TYR A 105 8.51 8.28 -16.74
C TYR A 105 9.83 7.96 -17.42
N TYR A 106 9.80 7.02 -18.36
CA TYR A 106 10.94 6.67 -19.17
C TYR A 106 10.86 7.35 -20.53
N SER A 107 11.98 7.95 -21.00
CA SER A 107 12.06 8.56 -22.32
C SER A 107 12.19 7.49 -23.40
N LYS A 108 11.67 7.77 -24.61
CA LYS A 108 11.68 6.90 -25.81
C LYS A 108 13.03 6.27 -26.21
N SER A 109 14.14 6.71 -25.67
CA SER A 109 15.46 6.10 -25.98
C SER A 109 15.56 4.63 -25.57
N TYR A 110 14.71 4.16 -24.67
CA TYR A 110 14.63 2.75 -24.26
C TYR A 110 13.82 1.89 -25.22
N TYR A 111 12.99 2.49 -26.09
CA TYR A 111 12.09 1.78 -27.03
C TYR A 111 12.59 1.76 -28.46
N LYS A 112 13.88 1.87 -28.71
CA LYS A 112 14.42 1.92 -30.08
C LYS A 112 14.20 0.64 -30.89
N ASP A 113 13.87 -0.48 -30.28
CA ASP A 113 13.85 -1.78 -30.95
C ASP A 113 12.51 -2.49 -31.11
N SER A 114 11.39 -1.95 -30.64
CA SER A 114 10.13 -2.64 -30.90
C SER A 114 8.90 -1.74 -30.93
N ILE A 115 8.27 -1.68 -32.08
CA ILE A 115 6.81 -1.63 -32.31
C ILE A 115 6.17 -0.32 -32.73
N ILE A 116 6.70 0.88 -32.56
CA ILE A 116 5.97 2.05 -33.07
C ILE A 116 6.69 2.77 -34.23
N LYS A 117 6.45 2.27 -35.42
CA LYS A 117 6.55 3.04 -36.66
C LYS A 117 5.20 3.71 -36.89
N ASN A 118 4.97 4.88 -36.33
CA ASN A 118 4.10 5.88 -36.90
C ASN A 118 4.17 7.18 -36.11
N GLY A 119 4.74 8.22 -36.73
CA GLY A 119 4.36 9.63 -36.57
C GLY A 119 4.65 10.31 -35.22
N SER A 120 5.73 11.03 -35.13
CA SER A 120 5.94 12.36 -34.50
C SER A 120 5.34 12.74 -33.11
N THR A 121 4.90 11.85 -32.27
CA THR A 121 4.58 12.14 -30.87
C THR A 121 5.58 11.45 -29.96
N ARG A 122 6.24 12.20 -29.07
CA ARG A 122 7.05 11.65 -27.99
C ARG A 122 6.12 11.00 -26.96
N GLU A 123 5.76 9.75 -27.14
CA GLU A 123 5.06 9.00 -26.10
C GLU A 123 6.02 8.71 -24.96
N GLN A 124 5.71 9.16 -23.78
CA GLN A 124 6.33 8.73 -22.54
C GLN A 124 5.57 7.52 -22.01
N VAL A 125 6.26 6.47 -21.62
CA VAL A 125 5.65 5.36 -20.93
C VAL A 125 5.79 5.62 -19.44
N SER A 126 4.68 5.57 -18.73
CA SER A 126 4.61 5.68 -17.29
C SER A 126 4.47 4.30 -16.68
N VAL A 127 5.29 4.00 -15.70
CA VAL A 127 5.21 2.82 -14.84
C VAL A 127 5.32 3.25 -13.39
N ILE A 128 4.84 2.40 -12.48
CA ILE A 128 5.01 2.61 -11.05
C ILE A 128 6.24 1.82 -10.60
N ASN A 129 7.17 2.49 -9.96
CA ASN A 129 8.38 1.90 -9.42
C ASN A 129 8.45 2.06 -7.91
N LEU A 130 9.18 1.17 -7.24
CA LEU A 130 9.48 1.29 -5.82
C LEU A 130 10.78 2.04 -5.59
N TYR A 131 10.75 2.86 -4.56
CA TYR A 131 11.87 3.63 -4.06
C TYR A 131 12.12 3.29 -2.59
N ARG A 132 13.38 3.40 -2.19
CA ARG A 132 13.79 3.32 -0.80
C ARG A 132 14.23 4.70 -0.34
N ALA A 133 13.74 5.13 0.81
CA ALA A 133 14.23 6.32 1.51
C ALA A 133 14.84 5.89 2.85
N THR A 134 16.08 6.30 3.10
CA THR A 134 16.82 6.00 4.32
C THR A 134 17.10 7.28 5.08
N LYS A 135 16.88 7.30 6.40
CA LYS A 135 17.20 8.47 7.23
C LYS A 135 18.68 8.78 7.18
N CYS A 136 19.00 10.05 6.95
CA CYS A 136 20.36 10.53 6.95
C CYS A 136 20.98 10.47 8.35
N THR A 137 22.15 9.86 8.46
CA THR A 137 22.90 9.86 9.72
C THR A 137 23.67 11.17 9.90
N LYS A 138 23.97 11.55 11.14
CA LYS A 138 24.78 12.75 11.44
C LYS A 138 26.17 12.73 10.80
N LYS A 139 26.72 11.55 10.48
CA LYS A 139 28.01 11.39 9.80
C LYS A 139 27.94 11.71 8.30
N GLU A 140 26.80 11.46 7.65
CA GLU A 140 26.59 11.72 6.22
C GLU A 140 26.32 13.19 5.95
N ILE A 141 26.04 13.96 7.00
CA ILE A 141 25.79 15.41 6.97
C ILE A 141 27.10 16.22 6.89
N THR A 142 28.27 15.62 6.91
CA THR A 142 29.53 16.37 6.87
C THR A 142 29.88 16.85 5.45
N TRP A 143 30.28 18.12 5.36
CA TRP A 143 30.50 18.95 4.16
C TRP A 143 31.47 18.41 3.08
N LYS A 144 32.06 17.25 3.27
CA LYS A 144 33.13 16.74 2.39
C LYS A 144 32.77 15.54 1.52
N ASN A 145 31.64 14.92 1.75
CA ASN A 145 31.22 13.82 0.89
C ASN A 145 30.09 14.32 -0.02
N ASN A 146 30.23 14.06 -1.33
CA ASN A 146 29.14 14.13 -2.31
C ASN A 146 27.98 13.18 -1.93
N GLY A 147 27.67 13.06 -0.64
CA GLY A 147 26.62 12.24 -0.10
C GLY A 147 25.25 12.74 -0.57
N ASN A 148 24.47 11.86 -1.14
CA ASN A 148 23.14 12.08 -1.68
C ASN A 148 22.09 12.51 -0.62
N CYS A 149 22.49 12.81 0.64
CA CYS A 149 21.57 13.21 1.67
C CYS A 149 21.06 14.62 1.47
N ASN A 150 19.79 14.77 1.14
CA ASN A 150 19.14 16.07 1.07
C ASN A 150 18.92 16.62 2.48
N PHE A 151 19.81 17.53 2.89
CA PHE A 151 19.86 18.11 4.22
C PHE A 151 18.52 18.71 4.72
N ASN A 152 17.74 19.27 3.81
CA ASN A 152 16.47 19.92 4.14
C ASN A 152 15.34 18.93 4.39
N LYS A 153 15.47 17.70 3.89
CA LYS A 153 14.44 16.67 3.97
C LYS A 153 14.78 15.50 4.90
N GLY A 154 16.07 15.35 5.27
CA GLY A 154 16.54 14.33 6.24
C GLY A 154 16.51 12.88 5.75
N TRP A 155 16.27 12.64 4.46
CA TRP A 155 16.20 11.33 3.85
C TRP A 155 17.02 11.25 2.57
N ASN A 156 17.67 10.11 2.36
CA ASN A 156 18.31 9.73 1.09
C ASN A 156 17.32 8.83 0.32
N VAL A 157 16.97 9.21 -0.92
CA VAL A 157 16.01 8.48 -1.76
C VAL A 157 16.70 7.86 -2.95
N GLU A 158 16.49 6.57 -3.18
CA GLU A 158 17.06 5.81 -4.29
C GLU A 158 16.05 4.87 -4.91
N GLU A 159 16.22 4.56 -6.20
CA GLU A 159 15.44 3.53 -6.89
C GLU A 159 15.89 2.13 -6.47
N LEU A 160 14.97 1.16 -6.48
CA LEU A 160 15.34 -0.23 -6.26
C LEU A 160 15.90 -0.86 -7.53
N GLU A 161 16.85 -1.77 -7.37
CA GLU A 161 17.59 -2.40 -8.47
C GLU A 161 16.72 -3.22 -9.42
N PHE A 162 15.61 -3.78 -8.94
CA PHE A 162 14.69 -4.59 -9.74
C PHE A 162 13.58 -3.78 -10.42
N ASN A 163 13.59 -2.46 -10.33
CA ASN A 163 12.67 -1.60 -11.07
C ASN A 163 12.87 -1.74 -12.58
N SER A 164 11.80 -1.52 -13.34
CA SER A 164 11.80 -1.71 -14.78
C SER A 164 11.00 -0.63 -15.50
N ALA A 165 11.33 -0.40 -16.77
CA ALA A 165 10.52 0.40 -17.69
C ALA A 165 9.38 -0.40 -18.34
N PHE A 166 9.31 -1.72 -18.13
CA PHE A 166 8.42 -2.64 -18.83
C PHE A 166 7.27 -3.16 -17.97
N PHE A 167 7.38 -3.04 -16.67
CA PHE A 167 6.37 -3.46 -15.70
C PHE A 167 6.38 -2.56 -14.48
N SER A 168 5.29 -2.55 -13.77
CA SER A 168 5.12 -1.76 -12.55
C SER A 168 5.36 -2.60 -11.30
N ILE A 169 5.91 -1.95 -10.28
CA ILE A 169 6.06 -2.50 -8.93
C ILE A 169 5.48 -1.50 -7.94
N LYS A 170 4.52 -1.94 -7.13
CA LYS A 170 3.74 -1.05 -6.25
C LYS A 170 3.41 -1.70 -4.91
N ASN A 171 2.76 -0.92 -4.03
CA ASN A 171 2.17 -1.35 -2.77
C ASN A 171 3.16 -2.08 -1.84
N PRO A 172 4.24 -1.45 -1.40
CA PRO A 172 5.20 -2.08 -0.50
C PRO A 172 4.58 -2.37 0.88
N ALA A 173 4.99 -3.50 1.46
CA ALA A 173 4.75 -3.84 2.86
C ALA A 173 5.97 -4.56 3.43
N ILE A 174 6.25 -4.37 4.71
CA ILE A 174 7.40 -4.99 5.37
C ILE A 174 6.89 -5.93 6.45
N SER A 175 7.56 -7.09 6.61
CA SER A 175 7.31 -8.00 7.72
C SER A 175 7.68 -7.37 9.07
N CYS A 176 7.04 -7.82 10.15
CA CYS A 176 7.29 -7.28 11.49
C CYS A 176 8.75 -7.42 11.95
N ASP A 177 9.46 -8.44 11.49
CA ASP A 177 10.88 -8.64 11.78
C ASP A 177 11.81 -7.79 10.90
N GLY A 178 11.24 -7.06 9.92
CA GLY A 178 11.97 -6.21 9.00
C GLY A 178 12.80 -6.94 7.94
N LYS A 179 12.63 -8.25 7.78
CA LYS A 179 13.47 -9.07 6.89
C LYS A 179 12.86 -9.38 5.54
N THR A 180 11.58 -9.07 5.35
CA THR A 180 10.88 -9.36 4.09
C THR A 180 10.13 -8.12 3.61
N LEU A 181 10.37 -7.75 2.35
CA LEU A 181 9.60 -6.76 1.61
C LEU A 181 8.57 -7.50 0.75
N TYR A 182 7.29 -7.25 0.97
CA TYR A 182 6.19 -7.66 0.10
C TYR A 182 5.87 -6.54 -0.86
N LEU A 183 5.46 -6.90 -2.08
CA LEU A 183 5.13 -5.95 -3.13
C LEU A 183 4.14 -6.56 -4.11
N SER A 184 3.47 -5.74 -4.91
CA SER A 184 2.62 -6.18 -6.02
C SER A 184 3.26 -5.76 -7.33
N SER A 185 3.24 -6.65 -8.34
CA SER A 185 3.84 -6.39 -9.65
C SER A 185 3.17 -7.17 -10.77
N ASP A 186 3.14 -6.56 -11.96
CA ASP A 186 2.79 -7.19 -13.24
C ASP A 186 4.02 -7.68 -14.00
N MET A 187 5.14 -7.96 -13.28
CA MET A 187 6.37 -8.46 -13.88
C MET A 187 6.16 -9.81 -14.59
N PRO A 188 6.86 -10.07 -15.70
CA PRO A 188 6.74 -11.31 -16.44
C PRO A 188 7.00 -12.55 -15.58
N GLY A 189 6.22 -13.61 -15.79
CA GLY A 189 6.31 -14.87 -15.04
C GLY A 189 5.37 -14.96 -13.85
N GLY A 190 4.49 -13.98 -13.65
CA GLY A 190 3.37 -14.03 -12.72
C GLY A 190 2.22 -14.91 -13.24
N PHE A 191 1.13 -14.98 -12.47
CA PHE A 191 -0.09 -15.73 -12.80
C PHE A 191 -1.17 -14.83 -13.37
N GLY A 192 -1.21 -13.54 -12.92
CA GLY A 192 -2.27 -12.61 -13.26
C GLY A 192 -1.78 -11.23 -13.71
N ASN A 193 -2.69 -10.26 -13.62
CA ASN A 193 -2.40 -8.87 -13.96
C ASN A 193 -1.44 -8.23 -12.96
N TYR A 194 -1.67 -8.47 -11.66
CA TYR A 194 -0.77 -8.09 -10.59
C TYR A 194 -0.72 -9.20 -9.55
N ASP A 195 0.46 -9.69 -9.29
CA ASP A 195 0.72 -10.72 -8.30
C ASP A 195 1.44 -10.15 -7.08
N ILE A 196 1.30 -10.81 -5.94
CA ILE A 196 2.10 -10.53 -4.75
C ILE A 196 3.40 -11.32 -4.82
N TYR A 197 4.50 -10.60 -4.60
CA TYR A 197 5.86 -11.10 -4.50
C TYR A 197 6.43 -10.78 -3.13
N LYS A 198 7.48 -11.50 -2.74
CA LYS A 198 8.32 -11.19 -1.59
C LYS A 198 9.78 -11.09 -1.99
N SER A 199 10.53 -10.19 -1.38
CA SER A 199 11.97 -10.03 -1.51
C SER A 199 12.61 -10.04 -0.12
N GLU A 200 13.71 -10.74 0.05
CA GLU A 200 14.49 -10.74 1.29
C GLU A 200 15.17 -9.38 1.48
N ILE A 201 15.09 -8.83 2.69
CA ILE A 201 15.88 -7.67 3.12
C ILE A 201 17.07 -8.21 3.89
N LYS A 202 18.27 -8.11 3.32
CA LYS A 202 19.50 -8.60 3.92
C LYS A 202 20.02 -7.66 5.01
N GLU A 203 20.97 -8.13 5.82
CA GLU A 203 21.54 -7.35 6.94
C GLU A 203 22.21 -6.05 6.50
N ASP A 204 22.76 -5.99 5.29
CA ASP A 204 23.35 -4.79 4.71
C ASP A 204 22.30 -3.85 4.07
N GLY A 205 21.03 -4.21 4.14
CA GLY A 205 19.90 -3.49 3.54
C GLY A 205 19.70 -3.74 2.05
N SER A 206 20.52 -4.56 1.39
CA SER A 206 20.29 -4.97 0.01
C SER A 206 19.08 -5.91 -0.09
N LEU A 207 18.45 -5.94 -1.27
CA LEU A 207 17.28 -6.76 -1.52
C LEU A 207 17.66 -8.01 -2.33
N GLY A 208 17.00 -9.12 -2.02
CA GLY A 208 17.01 -10.29 -2.87
C GLY A 208 16.10 -10.11 -4.08
N ASP A 209 16.21 -11.02 -5.05
CA ASP A 209 15.29 -11.03 -6.20
C ASP A 209 13.84 -11.29 -5.72
N PRO A 210 12.83 -10.59 -6.28
CA PRO A 210 11.44 -10.82 -5.95
C PRO A 210 10.99 -12.25 -6.32
N VAL A 211 10.36 -12.94 -5.37
CA VAL A 211 9.81 -14.29 -5.54
C VAL A 211 8.30 -14.24 -5.45
N ASN A 212 7.61 -14.77 -6.47
CA ASN A 212 6.16 -14.85 -6.51
C ASN A 212 5.63 -15.76 -5.38
N LEU A 213 4.54 -15.35 -4.69
CA LEU A 213 3.96 -16.14 -3.60
C LEU A 213 3.20 -17.40 -4.06
N GLY A 214 3.02 -17.57 -5.37
CA GLY A 214 2.42 -18.77 -5.98
C GLY A 214 0.89 -18.74 -6.02
N GLN A 215 0.32 -19.70 -6.73
CA GLN A 215 -1.12 -19.81 -7.03
C GLN A 215 -2.05 -19.95 -5.82
N LYS A 216 -1.50 -20.19 -4.65
CA LYS A 216 -2.31 -20.23 -3.44
C LYS A 216 -2.74 -18.84 -2.97
N ILE A 217 -1.93 -17.84 -3.28
CA ILE A 217 -2.20 -16.42 -3.00
C ILE A 217 -2.65 -15.71 -4.26
N ASN A 218 -1.91 -15.90 -5.37
CA ASN A 218 -2.10 -15.18 -6.62
C ASN A 218 -3.05 -15.93 -7.56
N THR A 219 -3.86 -15.16 -8.28
CA THR A 219 -4.85 -15.64 -9.25
C THR A 219 -4.52 -15.15 -10.67
N GLU A 220 -5.43 -15.31 -11.62
CA GLU A 220 -5.31 -14.78 -12.99
C GLU A 220 -5.64 -13.26 -13.05
N GLU A 221 -6.16 -12.69 -11.98
CA GLU A 221 -6.56 -11.28 -11.90
C GLU A 221 -5.54 -10.45 -11.12
N GLN A 222 -5.96 -9.70 -10.11
CA GLN A 222 -5.08 -8.82 -9.35
C GLN A 222 -5.04 -9.17 -7.87
N GLU A 223 -3.84 -9.31 -7.34
CA GLU A 223 -3.55 -9.30 -5.91
C GLU A 223 -2.66 -8.10 -5.60
N VAL A 224 -3.21 -7.17 -4.82
CA VAL A 224 -2.60 -5.86 -4.56
C VAL A 224 -2.68 -5.49 -3.07
N PHE A 225 -1.95 -4.45 -2.66
CA PHE A 225 -1.93 -3.93 -1.31
C PHE A 225 -1.65 -5.00 -0.23
N PRO A 226 -0.55 -5.76 -0.35
CA PRO A 226 -0.18 -6.68 0.72
C PRO A 226 0.06 -5.94 2.03
N HIS A 227 -0.27 -6.59 3.15
CA HIS A 227 0.07 -6.17 4.50
C HIS A 227 0.31 -7.39 5.38
N MET A 228 1.50 -7.46 5.98
CA MET A 228 1.86 -8.55 6.88
C MET A 228 1.66 -8.13 8.33
N CYS A 229 0.81 -8.85 9.03
CA CYS A 229 0.67 -8.74 10.48
C CYS A 229 1.74 -9.52 11.22
N CYS A 230 2.01 -9.11 12.47
CA CYS A 230 3.02 -9.75 13.32
C CYS A 230 2.63 -11.17 13.80
N ASP A 231 1.44 -11.63 13.50
CA ASP A 231 0.97 -13.00 13.74
C ASP A 231 1.08 -13.90 12.49
N ASP A 232 1.93 -13.52 11.53
CA ASP A 232 2.16 -14.20 10.25
C ASP A 232 0.92 -14.26 9.34
N THR A 233 -0.01 -13.34 9.53
CA THR A 233 -1.17 -13.20 8.65
C THR A 233 -0.90 -12.17 7.57
N LEU A 234 -0.88 -12.60 6.31
CA LEU A 234 -0.87 -11.73 5.12
C LEU A 234 -2.30 -11.32 4.80
N TYR A 235 -2.56 -10.02 4.80
CA TYR A 235 -3.76 -9.41 4.22
C TYR A 235 -3.42 -8.85 2.85
N PHE A 236 -4.38 -8.88 1.93
CA PHE A 236 -4.23 -8.31 0.59
C PHE A 236 -5.60 -8.06 -0.04
N SER A 237 -5.66 -7.26 -1.08
CA SER A 237 -6.88 -7.03 -1.84
C SER A 237 -6.81 -7.77 -3.17
N SER A 238 -7.91 -8.37 -3.58
CA SER A 238 -8.00 -9.13 -4.83
C SER A 238 -9.38 -9.01 -5.47
N ASN A 239 -9.42 -9.03 -6.79
CA ASN A 239 -10.64 -9.21 -7.58
C ASN A 239 -10.71 -10.59 -8.28
N GLY A 240 -9.70 -11.46 -8.08
CA GLY A 240 -9.66 -12.81 -8.60
C GLY A 240 -10.22 -13.87 -7.65
N HIS A 241 -10.09 -13.65 -6.33
CA HIS A 241 -10.74 -14.49 -5.34
C HIS A 241 -12.23 -14.16 -5.21
N LEU A 242 -13.04 -15.15 -4.84
CA LEU A 242 -14.49 -14.97 -4.69
C LEU A 242 -14.80 -13.94 -3.58
N GLY A 243 -15.31 -12.79 -3.97
CA GLY A 243 -15.57 -11.62 -3.15
C GLY A 243 -17.02 -11.15 -3.16
N LEU A 244 -17.26 -9.95 -2.68
CA LEU A 244 -18.54 -9.26 -2.61
C LEU A 244 -18.64 -8.09 -3.61
N GLY A 245 -17.51 -7.47 -3.91
CA GLY A 245 -17.39 -6.29 -4.77
C GLY A 245 -16.39 -6.50 -5.90
N GLY A 246 -15.69 -5.42 -6.27
CA GLY A 246 -14.56 -5.48 -7.20
C GLY A 246 -13.31 -5.97 -6.49
N LEU A 247 -12.54 -5.08 -5.88
CA LEU A 247 -11.48 -5.47 -4.96
C LEU A 247 -12.08 -5.76 -3.58
N ASP A 248 -11.78 -6.93 -3.05
CA ASP A 248 -12.12 -7.32 -1.68
C ASP A 248 -10.85 -7.65 -0.88
N VAL A 249 -10.90 -7.47 0.42
CA VAL A 249 -9.81 -7.82 1.33
C VAL A 249 -9.87 -9.30 1.69
N PHE A 250 -8.75 -9.97 1.50
CA PHE A 250 -8.54 -11.37 1.85
C PHE A 250 -7.38 -11.52 2.83
N TYR A 251 -7.27 -12.70 3.42
CA TYR A 251 -6.12 -13.06 4.24
C TYR A 251 -5.72 -14.52 4.09
N SER A 252 -4.44 -14.76 4.32
CA SER A 252 -3.85 -16.10 4.45
C SER A 252 -2.80 -16.08 5.54
N LYS A 253 -2.70 -17.15 6.32
CA LYS A 253 -1.70 -17.29 7.37
C LYS A 253 -0.53 -18.10 6.87
N ASN A 254 0.69 -17.61 7.13
CA ASN A 254 1.91 -18.39 6.91
C ASN A 254 2.15 -19.29 8.14
N VAL A 255 2.30 -20.58 7.89
CA VAL A 255 2.66 -21.57 8.91
C VAL A 255 3.75 -22.46 8.31
N ASP A 256 4.93 -22.47 8.91
CA ASP A 256 6.09 -23.24 8.44
C ASP A 256 6.39 -23.01 6.94
N ASP A 257 6.46 -21.75 6.52
CA ASP A 257 6.66 -21.31 5.13
C ASP A 257 5.59 -21.77 4.13
N LYS A 258 4.40 -22.13 4.61
CA LYS A 258 3.26 -22.52 3.79
C LYS A 258 2.07 -21.64 4.07
N TRP A 259 1.49 -21.13 3.00
CA TRP A 259 0.26 -20.34 3.07
C TRP A 259 -0.94 -21.24 3.36
N SER A 260 -1.79 -20.81 4.28
CA SER A 260 -3.11 -21.42 4.51
C SER A 260 -4.05 -21.14 3.31
N ASN A 261 -5.24 -21.70 3.32
CA ASN A 261 -6.25 -21.32 2.32
C ASN A 261 -6.62 -19.85 2.50
N VAL A 262 -6.70 -19.13 1.38
CA VAL A 262 -7.16 -17.74 1.34
C VAL A 262 -8.60 -17.66 1.81
N ARG A 263 -8.89 -16.64 2.62
CA ARG A 263 -10.22 -16.39 3.18
C ARG A 263 -10.59 -14.92 3.00
N ASN A 264 -11.83 -14.69 2.61
CA ASN A 264 -12.41 -13.35 2.57
C ASN A 264 -12.58 -12.82 4.01
N VAL A 265 -12.18 -11.57 4.27
CA VAL A 265 -12.34 -10.95 5.61
C VAL A 265 -13.82 -10.77 5.97
N GLY A 266 -14.66 -10.55 4.97
CA GLY A 266 -16.11 -10.43 5.10
C GLY A 266 -16.58 -9.05 5.55
N ILE A 267 -17.88 -8.93 5.72
CA ILE A 267 -18.54 -7.72 6.20
C ILE A 267 -18.18 -7.48 7.67
N PRO A 268 -17.95 -6.22 8.10
CA PRO A 268 -18.17 -4.97 7.38
C PRO A 268 -16.90 -4.41 6.67
N VAL A 269 -15.81 -5.15 6.64
CA VAL A 269 -14.60 -4.69 5.93
C VAL A 269 -14.86 -4.67 4.44
N ASN A 270 -15.32 -5.78 3.89
CA ASN A 270 -15.69 -5.88 2.51
C ASN A 270 -17.16 -5.47 2.29
N SER A 271 -17.42 -4.84 1.15
CA SER A 271 -18.72 -4.33 0.70
C SER A 271 -19.00 -4.80 -0.73
N ASN A 272 -19.98 -4.20 -1.40
CA ASN A 272 -20.26 -4.41 -2.82
C ASN A 272 -19.48 -3.44 -3.74
N SER A 273 -18.51 -2.75 -3.20
CA SER A 273 -17.62 -1.80 -3.88
C SER A 273 -16.17 -2.31 -3.80
N ASP A 274 -15.20 -1.50 -4.23
CA ASP A 274 -13.80 -1.83 -4.01
C ASP A 274 -13.42 -1.58 -2.55
N ASP A 275 -12.82 -2.57 -1.93
CA ASP A 275 -12.28 -2.52 -0.57
C ASP A 275 -10.79 -2.92 -0.61
N PHE A 276 -9.91 -1.98 -0.31
CA PHE A 276 -8.49 -2.16 -0.57
C PHE A 276 -7.60 -1.45 0.44
N ALA A 277 -6.28 -1.64 0.30
CA ALA A 277 -5.26 -1.05 1.16
C ALA A 277 -5.53 -1.26 2.66
N PHE A 278 -6.00 -2.46 3.00
CA PHE A 278 -6.23 -2.85 4.39
C PHE A 278 -4.90 -2.95 5.13
N LYS A 279 -4.78 -2.19 6.23
CA LYS A 279 -3.58 -2.18 7.06
C LYS A 279 -3.97 -2.22 8.53
N MET A 280 -3.39 -3.13 9.27
CA MET A 280 -3.52 -3.24 10.72
C MET A 280 -2.30 -2.60 11.40
N GLY A 281 -2.48 -2.11 12.62
CA GLY A 281 -1.37 -1.70 13.46
C GLY A 281 -0.53 -2.89 13.95
N GLU A 282 0.54 -2.61 14.67
CA GLU A 282 1.49 -3.62 15.16
C GLU A 282 0.84 -4.71 16.03
N ASP A 283 -0.21 -4.35 16.76
CA ASP A 283 -0.98 -5.29 17.59
C ASP A 283 -1.96 -6.15 16.78
N CYS A 284 -2.09 -5.92 15.46
CA CYS A 284 -3.05 -6.56 14.57
C CYS A 284 -4.52 -6.50 15.06
N THR A 285 -4.87 -5.48 15.85
CA THR A 285 -6.23 -5.31 16.39
C THR A 285 -6.96 -4.10 15.83
N ASN A 286 -6.27 -3.00 15.61
CA ASN A 286 -6.82 -1.77 15.05
C ASN A 286 -6.13 -1.45 13.72
N GLY A 287 -6.87 -0.89 12.77
CA GLY A 287 -6.31 -0.59 11.46
C GLY A 287 -7.25 0.25 10.61
N PHE A 288 -6.99 0.21 9.31
CA PHE A 288 -7.75 0.97 8.31
C PHE A 288 -8.00 0.11 7.08
N VAL A 289 -9.07 0.43 6.38
CA VAL A 289 -9.40 -0.06 5.03
C VAL A 289 -9.79 1.14 4.18
N SER A 290 -9.43 1.13 2.93
CA SER A 290 -9.89 2.12 1.95
C SER A 290 -11.01 1.53 1.13
N SER A 291 -11.98 2.37 0.75
CA SER A 291 -13.13 1.91 -0.04
C SER A 291 -13.79 3.06 -0.80
N ASN A 292 -14.31 2.74 -1.98
CA ASN A 292 -15.16 3.63 -2.77
C ASN A 292 -16.67 3.35 -2.54
N ARG A 293 -17.00 2.75 -1.38
CA ARG A 293 -18.41 2.45 -1.01
C ARG A 293 -19.24 3.71 -0.90
N SER A 294 -20.53 3.60 -1.21
CA SER A 294 -21.47 4.71 -1.10
C SER A 294 -21.55 5.26 0.33
N GLY A 295 -21.70 6.60 0.43
CA GLY A 295 -21.78 7.32 1.70
C GLY A 295 -20.46 7.89 2.20
N GLY A 296 -19.39 7.74 1.44
CA GLY A 296 -18.11 8.41 1.65
C GLY A 296 -18.14 9.89 1.26
N VAL A 297 -16.98 10.56 1.34
CA VAL A 297 -16.81 11.99 1.02
C VAL A 297 -16.16 12.16 -0.35
N GLY A 298 -15.17 11.31 -0.68
CA GLY A 298 -14.40 11.37 -1.90
C GLY A 298 -14.64 10.19 -2.83
N SER A 299 -13.73 10.05 -3.82
CA SER A 299 -13.74 8.91 -4.73
C SER A 299 -13.37 7.63 -3.98
N ASP A 300 -12.33 7.71 -3.14
CA ASP A 300 -11.93 6.67 -2.20
C ASP A 300 -11.83 7.27 -0.80
N ASP A 301 -12.29 6.55 0.18
CA ASP A 301 -12.33 6.98 1.57
C ASP A 301 -11.69 5.96 2.51
N VAL A 302 -11.16 6.43 3.63
CA VAL A 302 -10.52 5.60 4.65
C VAL A 302 -11.48 5.34 5.80
N TYR A 303 -11.63 4.06 6.15
CA TYR A 303 -12.45 3.61 7.27
C TYR A 303 -11.57 2.93 8.32
N ALA A 304 -11.74 3.33 9.59
CA ALA A 304 -11.06 2.66 10.69
C ALA A 304 -11.73 1.32 10.98
N VAL A 305 -10.91 0.31 11.24
CA VAL A 305 -11.37 -1.04 11.57
C VAL A 305 -10.81 -1.49 12.91
N LYS A 306 -11.58 -2.31 13.61
CA LYS A 306 -11.14 -2.92 14.87
C LYS A 306 -11.52 -4.40 14.87
N LYS A 307 -10.50 -5.25 15.10
CA LYS A 307 -10.71 -6.69 15.32
C LYS A 307 -11.23 -6.90 16.74
N ILE A 308 -12.44 -7.38 16.88
CA ILE A 308 -13.02 -7.74 18.18
C ILE A 308 -12.96 -9.25 18.38
N LYS A 309 -12.66 -9.68 19.61
CA LYS A 309 -12.78 -11.09 19.96
C LYS A 309 -14.25 -11.47 19.94
N PRO A 310 -14.61 -12.64 19.40
CA PRO A 310 -15.98 -13.13 19.52
C PRO A 310 -16.36 -13.26 21.00
N LEU A 311 -17.60 -12.89 21.34
CA LEU A 311 -18.10 -12.94 22.72
C LEU A 311 -18.22 -14.37 23.27
N CYS A 312 -18.28 -15.37 22.40
CA CYS A 312 -18.24 -16.79 22.74
C CYS A 312 -17.79 -17.62 21.53
N ASP A 313 -16.95 -18.62 21.76
CA ASP A 313 -16.71 -19.70 20.82
C ASP A 313 -17.85 -20.69 20.95
N ILE A 314 -18.88 -20.60 20.09
CA ILE A 314 -19.92 -21.62 20.01
C ILE A 314 -19.38 -22.71 19.11
N LEU A 315 -19.00 -23.84 19.72
CA LEU A 315 -18.76 -25.09 18.99
C LEU A 315 -20.13 -25.67 18.63
N LEU A 316 -20.51 -25.58 17.35
CA LEU A 316 -21.71 -26.28 16.84
C LEU A 316 -21.26 -27.69 16.42
N GLU A 317 -21.46 -28.67 17.29
CA GLU A 317 -21.43 -30.07 16.90
C GLU A 317 -22.81 -30.43 16.32
N SER A 318 -22.87 -30.70 15.03
CA SER A 318 -24.05 -31.26 14.40
C SER A 318 -23.94 -32.78 14.43
N ILE A 319 -24.79 -33.44 15.21
CA ILE A 319 -24.97 -34.88 15.13
C ILE A 319 -26.04 -35.13 14.05
N ILE A 320 -25.64 -35.74 12.93
CA ILE A 320 -26.60 -36.23 11.95
C ILE A 320 -27.16 -37.52 12.52
N VAL A 321 -28.41 -37.46 12.97
CA VAL A 321 -29.15 -38.66 13.37
C VAL A 321 -29.86 -39.20 12.14
N ASP A 322 -29.40 -40.35 11.65
CA ASP A 322 -30.08 -41.06 10.57
C ASP A 322 -31.42 -41.53 11.09
N SER A 323 -32.53 -40.97 10.59
CA SER A 323 -33.87 -41.45 10.91
C SER A 323 -34.19 -42.66 10.03
N LYS A 324 -34.08 -43.84 10.58
CA LYS A 324 -34.69 -45.03 10.01
C LYS A 324 -36.19 -44.97 10.10
#